data_0808e6cee90c134453ab0eefb2903413
#
_entry.id   0808e6cee90c134453ab0eefb2903413
#
_cell.length_a   1.000
_cell.length_b   1.000
_cell.length_c   1.000
_cell.angle_alpha   90.00
_cell.angle_beta   90.00
_cell.angle_gamma   90.00
#
_symmetry.space_group_name_H-M   'P 1'
#
loop_
_entity.id
_entity.type
_entity.pdbx_description
1 polymer ?
#
loop_
_entity_poly.entity_id
_entity_poly.type
_entity_poly.pdbx_seq_one_letter_code
_entity_poly.pdbx_strand_id
1 'polypeptide(L)'
;MSLPIFLITCFVAAELGQLGAAMSPTLALYWPSTGVLLAILLGRERRSWPVWMAVAAAAICLSLIAHGSPLMVGALAAGMTTFDALLAAALVRWIIPGPFSLDRVSHTAILLLSSLAAPAIGGLIFVGTLAPATISGGAGWLGWLLAEAVGILVTAPLLVTALSLNRPLAHISAYRVIEVTAVTAATLGLTGAIFGRWAPPVFRVPAYILPLLLWPAIRFGVGAASVTVFAVCPLFLWYAVQGNAPLAQLGPDDVLLRAHGGILAATSSVLLLASIVSERKRIAGERDALVTDLQQALAEIKTLRGFIPLCAWCHKVRDDAGFWQEIEHYLDERTDATISHGICPACVEKQTHEIEAHEAARSGRF
;
A
#
# COMPACT_ATOMS: atom_id res chain seq x y z
N MET A 1 -7.38 -13.47 -10.39
CA MET A 1 -6.53 -14.30 -11.29
C MET A 1 -7.12 -15.71 -11.36
N SER A 2 -7.29 -16.26 -12.55
CA SER A 2 -7.75 -17.65 -12.76
C SER A 2 -6.57 -18.62 -12.65
N LEU A 3 -6.84 -19.94 -12.43
CA LEU A 3 -5.79 -20.96 -12.30
C LEU A 3 -4.88 -21.05 -13.56
N PRO A 4 -5.40 -21.00 -14.81
CA PRO A 4 -4.51 -21.03 -15.98
C PRO A 4 -3.56 -19.84 -16.07
N ILE A 5 -4.05 -18.63 -15.77
CA ILE A 5 -3.20 -17.43 -15.75
C ILE A 5 -2.12 -17.56 -14.67
N PHE A 6 -2.47 -18.09 -13.49
CA PHE A 6 -1.52 -18.33 -12.41
C PHE A 6 -0.45 -19.35 -12.81
N LEU A 7 -0.84 -20.48 -13.43
CA LEU A 7 0.09 -21.49 -13.92
C LEU A 7 1.13 -20.86 -14.87
N ILE A 8 0.66 -20.11 -15.87
CA ILE A 8 1.53 -19.41 -16.82
C ILE A 8 2.44 -18.41 -16.10
N THR A 9 1.89 -17.64 -15.16
CA THR A 9 2.69 -16.64 -14.41
C THR A 9 3.77 -17.31 -13.57
N CYS A 10 3.46 -18.42 -12.87
CA CYS A 10 4.44 -19.20 -12.12
C CYS A 10 5.50 -19.84 -13.03
N PHE A 11 5.10 -20.37 -14.17
CA PHE A 11 6.03 -20.96 -15.14
C PHE A 11 6.99 -19.89 -15.68
N VAL A 12 6.48 -18.75 -16.16
CA VAL A 12 7.31 -17.64 -16.62
C VAL A 12 8.24 -17.12 -15.51
N ALA A 13 7.75 -17.05 -14.28
CA ALA A 13 8.56 -16.65 -13.13
C ALA A 13 9.69 -17.66 -12.84
N ALA A 14 9.40 -18.96 -12.99
CA ALA A 14 10.42 -20.00 -12.86
C ALA A 14 11.46 -19.94 -14.00
N GLU A 15 11.02 -19.71 -15.24
CA GLU A 15 11.92 -19.50 -16.38
C GLU A 15 12.88 -18.31 -16.17
N LEU A 16 12.37 -17.20 -15.64
CA LEU A 16 13.22 -16.05 -15.27
C LEU A 16 14.26 -16.43 -14.21
N GLY A 17 13.89 -17.27 -13.25
CA GLY A 17 14.81 -17.82 -12.25
C GLY A 17 15.89 -18.70 -12.90
N GLN A 18 15.51 -19.58 -13.85
CA GLN A 18 16.44 -20.45 -14.57
C GLN A 18 17.43 -19.68 -15.45
N LEU A 19 16.98 -18.64 -16.15
CA LEU A 19 17.88 -17.75 -16.89
C LEU A 19 18.95 -17.15 -15.98
N GLY A 20 18.56 -16.79 -14.77
CA GLY A 20 19.51 -16.32 -13.75
C GLY A 20 20.49 -17.41 -13.30
N ALA A 21 19.99 -18.61 -13.00
CA ALA A 21 20.82 -19.74 -12.56
C ALA A 21 21.81 -20.20 -13.64
N ALA A 22 21.46 -20.14 -14.92
CA ALA A 22 22.35 -20.49 -16.01
C ALA A 22 23.57 -19.55 -16.13
N MET A 23 23.52 -18.36 -15.54
CA MET A 23 24.59 -17.37 -15.58
C MET A 23 25.56 -17.47 -14.43
N SER A 24 25.19 -18.12 -13.35
CA SER A 24 26.05 -18.32 -12.18
C SER A 24 25.98 -19.77 -11.72
N PRO A 25 27.11 -20.51 -11.82
CA PRO A 25 27.13 -21.92 -11.40
C PRO A 25 27.04 -22.11 -9.89
N THR A 26 27.26 -21.06 -9.08
CA THR A 26 27.39 -21.16 -7.62
C THR A 26 26.18 -20.65 -6.86
N LEU A 27 25.42 -19.67 -7.42
CA LEU A 27 24.28 -19.05 -6.73
C LEU A 27 23.15 -18.73 -7.71
N ALA A 28 21.92 -19.11 -7.36
CA ALA A 28 20.75 -18.64 -8.06
C ALA A 28 20.62 -17.13 -7.93
N LEU A 29 20.33 -16.43 -9.06
CA LEU A 29 20.26 -14.97 -9.05
C LEU A 29 19.02 -14.49 -8.31
N TYR A 30 17.87 -15.12 -8.54
CA TYR A 30 16.64 -14.74 -7.88
C TYR A 30 15.51 -15.68 -8.28
N TRP A 31 14.58 -16.00 -7.37
CA TRP A 31 13.43 -16.87 -7.61
C TRP A 31 12.11 -16.10 -7.51
N PRO A 32 11.61 -15.51 -8.61
CA PRO A 32 10.37 -14.73 -8.57
C PRO A 32 9.11 -15.58 -8.31
N SER A 33 9.14 -16.87 -8.60
CA SER A 33 8.00 -17.79 -8.41
C SER A 33 7.53 -17.88 -6.96
N THR A 34 8.41 -17.79 -5.98
CA THR A 34 8.05 -17.74 -4.55
C THR A 34 7.23 -16.48 -4.24
N GLY A 35 7.64 -15.33 -4.77
CA GLY A 35 6.91 -14.08 -4.61
C GLY A 35 5.53 -14.10 -5.31
N VAL A 36 5.43 -14.76 -6.48
CA VAL A 36 4.15 -14.97 -7.19
C VAL A 36 3.20 -15.81 -6.34
N LEU A 37 3.66 -16.95 -5.82
CA LEU A 37 2.83 -17.82 -4.99
C LEU A 37 2.42 -17.11 -3.69
N LEU A 38 3.36 -16.44 -3.01
CA LEU A 38 3.07 -15.71 -1.77
C LEU A 38 1.99 -14.66 -1.98
N ALA A 39 2.06 -13.87 -3.05
CA ALA A 39 1.06 -12.84 -3.34
C ALA A 39 -0.36 -13.44 -3.49
N ILE A 40 -0.46 -14.61 -4.12
CA ILE A 40 -1.73 -15.33 -4.27
C ILE A 40 -2.22 -15.87 -2.93
N LEU A 41 -1.36 -16.51 -2.13
CA LEU A 41 -1.74 -17.02 -0.82
C LEU A 41 -2.23 -15.93 0.12
N LEU A 42 -1.61 -14.74 0.08
CA LEU A 42 -2.04 -13.58 0.85
C LEU A 42 -3.39 -13.01 0.39
N GLY A 43 -3.75 -13.17 -0.87
CA GLY A 43 -5.03 -12.71 -1.43
C GLY A 43 -6.17 -13.72 -1.39
N ARG A 44 -5.93 -14.96 -0.94
CA ARG A 44 -6.89 -16.08 -0.99
C ARG A 44 -7.19 -16.66 0.38
N GLU A 45 -8.35 -17.32 0.50
CA GLU A 45 -8.73 -18.07 1.69
C GLU A 45 -7.81 -19.29 1.88
N ARG A 46 -7.46 -19.60 3.13
CA ARG A 46 -6.56 -20.72 3.48
C ARG A 46 -7.03 -22.06 2.92
N ARG A 47 -8.34 -22.29 2.78
CA ARG A 47 -8.92 -23.52 2.22
C ARG A 47 -8.49 -23.78 0.78
N SER A 48 -8.22 -22.72 0.00
CA SER A 48 -7.79 -22.84 -1.39
C SER A 48 -6.27 -22.98 -1.56
N TRP A 49 -5.47 -22.74 -0.53
CA TRP A 49 -4.01 -22.76 -0.59
C TRP A 49 -3.42 -24.03 -1.19
N PRO A 50 -3.88 -25.25 -0.84
CA PRO A 50 -3.31 -26.47 -1.39
C PRO A 50 -3.37 -26.55 -2.93
N VAL A 51 -4.45 -26.03 -3.53
CA VAL A 51 -4.62 -26.03 -4.98
C VAL A 51 -3.60 -25.10 -5.64
N TRP A 52 -3.42 -23.88 -5.11
CA TRP A 52 -2.46 -22.91 -5.62
C TRP A 52 -1.01 -23.39 -5.46
N MET A 53 -0.71 -24.03 -4.35
CA MET A 53 0.60 -24.64 -4.08
C MET A 53 0.89 -25.78 -5.07
N ALA A 54 -0.07 -26.68 -5.30
CA ALA A 54 0.10 -27.79 -6.24
C ALA A 54 0.35 -27.30 -7.66
N VAL A 55 -0.39 -26.26 -8.11
CA VAL A 55 -0.20 -25.65 -9.43
C VAL A 55 1.17 -24.97 -9.53
N ALA A 56 1.60 -24.25 -8.49
CA ALA A 56 2.93 -23.62 -8.48
C ALA A 56 4.05 -24.66 -8.50
N ALA A 57 3.94 -25.71 -7.67
CA ALA A 57 4.92 -26.80 -7.62
C ALA A 57 5.03 -27.49 -8.99
N ALA A 58 3.91 -27.77 -9.65
CA ALA A 58 3.90 -28.36 -11.00
C ALA A 58 4.58 -27.44 -12.03
N ALA A 59 4.29 -26.14 -12.00
CA ALA A 59 4.90 -25.17 -12.92
C ALA A 59 6.41 -25.06 -12.72
N ILE A 60 6.87 -24.97 -11.47
CA ILE A 60 8.29 -24.85 -11.13
C ILE A 60 9.03 -26.15 -11.49
N CYS A 61 8.46 -27.31 -11.13
CA CYS A 61 9.02 -28.62 -11.46
C CYS A 61 9.16 -28.80 -12.97
N LEU A 62 8.14 -28.43 -13.75
CA LEU A 62 8.15 -28.51 -15.21
C LEU A 62 9.26 -27.63 -15.81
N SER A 63 9.43 -26.40 -15.34
CA SER A 63 10.52 -25.51 -15.75
C SER A 63 11.89 -26.12 -15.47
N LEU A 64 12.11 -26.66 -14.25
CA LEU A 64 13.36 -27.30 -13.86
C LEU A 64 13.69 -28.51 -14.74
N ILE A 65 12.69 -29.37 -15.03
CA ILE A 65 12.86 -30.54 -15.90
C ILE A 65 13.17 -30.11 -17.34
N ALA A 66 12.52 -29.08 -17.84
CA ALA A 66 12.77 -28.54 -19.19
C ALA A 66 14.22 -28.06 -19.36
N HIS A 67 14.88 -27.65 -18.27
CA HIS A 67 16.30 -27.26 -18.23
C HIS A 67 17.24 -28.41 -17.83
N GLY A 68 16.77 -29.65 -17.91
CA GLY A 68 17.60 -30.84 -17.73
C GLY A 68 17.77 -31.32 -16.28
N SER A 69 17.07 -30.74 -15.32
CA SER A 69 17.11 -31.23 -13.93
C SER A 69 16.45 -32.62 -13.81
N PRO A 70 17.02 -33.56 -13.08
CA PRO A 70 16.35 -34.83 -12.77
C PRO A 70 15.01 -34.58 -12.06
N LEU A 71 14.00 -35.42 -12.36
CA LEU A 71 12.65 -35.27 -11.81
C LEU A 71 12.65 -35.14 -10.26
N MET A 72 13.45 -35.94 -9.57
CA MET A 72 13.53 -35.91 -8.13
C MET A 72 14.08 -34.58 -7.62
N VAL A 73 15.11 -34.03 -8.25
CA VAL A 73 15.71 -32.72 -7.89
C VAL A 73 14.72 -31.59 -8.18
N GLY A 74 14.06 -31.62 -9.35
CA GLY A 74 13.04 -30.66 -9.72
C GLY A 74 11.84 -30.68 -8.77
N ALA A 75 11.37 -31.86 -8.38
CA ALA A 75 10.27 -31.99 -7.42
C ALA A 75 10.63 -31.50 -6.01
N LEU A 76 11.84 -31.80 -5.54
CA LEU A 76 12.31 -31.34 -4.24
C LEU A 76 12.50 -29.81 -4.21
N ALA A 77 13.14 -29.25 -5.22
CA ALA A 77 13.32 -27.80 -5.31
C ALA A 77 11.96 -27.06 -5.40
N ALA A 78 11.03 -27.55 -6.24
CA ALA A 78 9.69 -27.01 -6.32
C ALA A 78 8.93 -27.12 -4.98
N GLY A 79 9.08 -28.25 -4.28
CA GLY A 79 8.52 -28.45 -2.94
C GLY A 79 9.06 -27.45 -1.93
N MET A 80 10.37 -27.19 -1.93
CA MET A 80 11.01 -26.25 -1.02
C MET A 80 10.59 -24.80 -1.31
N THR A 81 10.59 -24.38 -2.57
CA THR A 81 10.10 -23.03 -2.98
C THR A 81 8.65 -22.81 -2.56
N THR A 82 7.78 -23.82 -2.74
CA THR A 82 6.38 -23.73 -2.29
C THR A 82 6.25 -23.75 -0.77
N PHE A 83 7.13 -24.47 -0.07
CA PHE A 83 7.20 -24.46 1.39
C PHE A 83 7.59 -23.07 1.93
N ASP A 84 8.59 -22.42 1.34
CA ASP A 84 9.02 -21.07 1.73
C ASP A 84 7.88 -20.04 1.55
N ALA A 85 7.16 -20.12 0.41
CA ALA A 85 5.99 -19.27 0.20
C ALA A 85 4.86 -19.56 1.19
N LEU A 86 4.61 -20.83 1.52
CA LEU A 86 3.61 -21.24 2.53
C LEU A 86 4.00 -20.69 3.91
N LEU A 87 5.25 -20.89 4.31
CA LEU A 87 5.73 -20.45 5.62
C LEU A 87 5.67 -18.93 5.75
N ALA A 88 6.09 -18.19 4.72
CA ALA A 88 5.96 -16.75 4.68
C ALA A 88 4.50 -16.30 4.77
N ALA A 89 3.60 -16.92 4.00
CA ALA A 89 2.17 -16.62 4.05
C ALA A 89 1.56 -16.95 5.44
N ALA A 90 1.96 -18.06 6.04
CA ALA A 90 1.51 -18.48 7.37
C ALA A 90 1.95 -17.48 8.45
N LEU A 91 3.22 -17.04 8.42
CA LEU A 91 3.76 -16.04 9.34
C LEU A 91 3.01 -14.70 9.21
N VAL A 92 2.84 -14.22 7.99
CA VAL A 92 2.08 -12.99 7.73
C VAL A 92 0.64 -13.12 8.25
N ARG A 93 -0.06 -14.22 7.93
CA ARG A 93 -1.46 -14.43 8.33
C ARG A 93 -1.64 -14.77 9.81
N TRP A 94 -0.60 -15.22 10.49
CA TRP A 94 -0.59 -15.40 11.94
C TRP A 94 -0.56 -14.07 12.67
N ILE A 95 0.29 -13.15 12.21
CA ILE A 95 0.45 -11.82 12.83
C ILE A 95 -0.67 -10.86 12.37
N ILE A 96 -1.13 -11.01 11.11
CA ILE A 96 -2.16 -10.18 10.49
C ILE A 96 -3.36 -11.07 10.11
N PRO A 97 -4.33 -11.26 11.01
CA PRO A 97 -5.51 -12.12 10.72
C PRO A 97 -6.48 -11.51 9.71
N GLY A 98 -6.39 -10.18 9.47
CA GLY A 98 -7.24 -9.43 8.55
C GLY A 98 -6.71 -9.33 7.11
N PRO A 99 -7.33 -8.48 6.28
CA PRO A 99 -6.86 -8.24 4.92
C PRO A 99 -5.46 -7.61 4.91
N PHE A 100 -4.58 -8.20 4.11
CA PHE A 100 -3.21 -7.73 3.94
C PHE A 100 -3.17 -6.56 2.95
N SER A 101 -2.48 -5.47 3.31
CA SER A 101 -2.29 -4.31 2.43
C SER A 101 -0.92 -3.69 2.68
N LEU A 102 -0.20 -3.40 1.62
CA LEU A 102 1.09 -2.73 1.69
C LEU A 102 1.00 -1.21 1.94
N ASP A 103 -0.22 -0.66 2.05
CA ASP A 103 -0.44 0.72 2.46
C ASP A 103 -0.28 0.93 3.98
N ARG A 104 0.05 -0.12 4.73
CA ARG A 104 0.34 -0.08 6.16
C ARG A 104 1.78 -0.46 6.43
N VAL A 105 2.50 0.38 7.15
CA VAL A 105 3.92 0.17 7.49
C VAL A 105 4.15 -1.15 8.24
N SER A 106 3.27 -1.47 9.20
CA SER A 106 3.34 -2.73 9.94
C SER A 106 3.24 -3.96 9.05
N HIS A 107 2.35 -3.95 8.06
CA HIS A 107 2.19 -5.05 7.12
C HIS A 107 3.42 -5.22 6.22
N THR A 108 3.99 -4.10 5.76
CA THR A 108 5.24 -4.12 4.98
C THR A 108 6.41 -4.64 5.81
N ALA A 109 6.54 -4.20 7.06
CA ALA A 109 7.58 -4.70 7.97
C ALA A 109 7.47 -6.21 8.21
N ILE A 110 6.23 -6.72 8.41
CA ILE A 110 5.99 -8.16 8.58
C ILE A 110 6.32 -8.94 7.30
N LEU A 111 6.02 -8.38 6.11
CA LEU A 111 6.44 -8.99 4.84
C LEU A 111 7.96 -9.06 4.74
N LEU A 112 8.69 -7.99 5.09
CA LEU A 112 10.15 -7.96 5.09
C LEU A 112 10.74 -9.01 6.03
N LEU A 113 10.21 -9.12 7.23
CA LEU A 113 10.67 -10.13 8.20
C LEU A 113 10.37 -11.55 7.72
N SER A 114 9.17 -11.80 7.19
CA SER A 114 8.78 -13.12 6.69
C SER A 114 9.54 -13.53 5.43
N SER A 115 9.92 -12.56 4.58
CA SER A 115 10.74 -12.82 3.39
C SER A 115 12.17 -13.27 3.70
N LEU A 116 12.67 -12.99 4.88
CA LEU A 116 13.96 -13.48 5.37
C LEU A 116 13.79 -14.75 6.21
N ALA A 117 12.82 -14.78 7.12
CA ALA A 117 12.65 -15.88 8.06
C ALA A 117 12.21 -17.19 7.38
N ALA A 118 11.32 -17.14 6.40
CA ALA A 118 10.84 -18.33 5.72
C ALA A 118 11.95 -19.01 4.89
N PRO A 119 12.66 -18.31 3.98
CA PRO A 119 13.78 -18.92 3.26
C PRO A 119 14.98 -19.29 4.12
N ALA A 120 15.18 -18.64 5.27
CA ALA A 120 16.20 -19.06 6.22
C ALA A 120 15.95 -20.47 6.76
N ILE A 121 14.69 -20.73 7.14
CA ILE A 121 14.26 -22.06 7.63
C ILE A 121 14.27 -23.08 6.49
N GLY A 122 13.68 -22.74 5.34
CA GLY A 122 13.64 -23.61 4.17
C GLY A 122 15.03 -23.95 3.65
N GLY A 123 15.93 -22.96 3.59
CA GLY A 123 17.32 -23.17 3.21
C GLY A 123 18.09 -24.12 4.13
N LEU A 124 17.86 -24.08 5.45
CA LEU A 124 18.43 -25.07 6.39
C LEU A 124 17.95 -26.48 6.09
N ILE A 125 16.66 -26.66 5.80
CA ILE A 125 16.09 -27.94 5.42
C ILE A 125 16.66 -28.39 4.07
N PHE A 126 16.75 -27.48 3.09
CA PHE A 126 17.30 -27.76 1.75
C PHE A 126 18.75 -28.26 1.82
N VAL A 127 19.61 -27.53 2.54
CA VAL A 127 21.02 -27.92 2.71
C VAL A 127 21.15 -29.27 3.45
N GLY A 128 20.33 -29.47 4.49
CA GLY A 128 20.34 -30.73 5.25
C GLY A 128 19.87 -31.95 4.45
N THR A 129 19.02 -31.76 3.42
CA THR A 129 18.43 -32.87 2.63
C THR A 129 19.15 -33.12 1.30
N LEU A 130 19.60 -32.07 0.61
CA LEU A 130 20.12 -32.14 -0.76
C LEU A 130 21.62 -31.87 -0.88
N ALA A 131 22.19 -31.13 0.07
CA ALA A 131 23.56 -30.62 -0.06
C ALA A 131 24.69 -31.61 0.23
N PRO A 132 24.53 -32.79 0.89
CA PRO A 132 25.66 -33.70 1.07
C PRO A 132 26.31 -34.12 -0.26
N ALA A 133 25.64 -33.91 -1.39
CA ALA A 133 26.12 -34.37 -2.70
C ALA A 133 26.58 -33.26 -3.67
N THR A 134 26.17 -31.99 -3.50
CA THR A 134 26.31 -31.01 -4.58
C THR A 134 26.72 -29.58 -4.19
N ILE A 135 26.63 -29.16 -2.91
CA ILE A 135 26.87 -27.77 -2.51
C ILE A 135 27.62 -27.68 -1.17
N SER A 136 28.65 -26.86 -1.12
CA SER A 136 29.41 -26.59 0.10
C SER A 136 28.59 -25.82 1.14
N GLY A 137 28.06 -26.52 2.10
CA GLY A 137 27.39 -26.10 3.36
C GLY A 137 26.82 -24.69 3.48
N GLY A 138 27.60 -23.78 4.05
CA GLY A 138 27.09 -22.42 4.38
C GLY A 138 26.84 -21.50 3.19
N ALA A 139 27.60 -21.63 2.10
CA ALA A 139 27.40 -20.82 0.89
C ALA A 139 26.09 -21.18 0.19
N GLY A 140 25.73 -22.48 0.17
CA GLY A 140 24.46 -22.93 -0.42
C GLY A 140 23.23 -22.44 0.34
N TRP A 141 23.26 -22.46 1.68
CA TRP A 141 22.18 -21.93 2.50
C TRP A 141 21.98 -20.43 2.31
N LEU A 142 23.08 -19.66 2.35
CA LEU A 142 23.01 -18.20 2.18
C LEU A 142 22.53 -17.82 0.77
N GLY A 143 22.98 -18.55 -0.26
CA GLY A 143 22.53 -18.36 -1.63
C GLY A 143 21.04 -18.63 -1.79
N TRP A 144 20.53 -19.72 -1.22
CA TRP A 144 19.09 -20.00 -1.20
C TRP A 144 18.30 -18.88 -0.52
N LEU A 145 18.69 -18.52 0.72
CA LEU A 145 18.02 -17.46 1.49
C LEU A 145 17.95 -16.16 0.69
N LEU A 146 19.05 -15.73 0.11
CA LEU A 146 19.14 -14.44 -0.58
C LEU A 146 18.33 -14.45 -1.89
N ALA A 147 18.40 -15.53 -2.70
CA ALA A 147 17.67 -15.64 -3.94
C ALA A 147 16.17 -15.65 -3.71
N GLU A 148 15.68 -16.40 -2.72
CA GLU A 148 14.28 -16.47 -2.34
C GLU A 148 13.79 -15.16 -1.73
N ALA A 149 14.56 -14.54 -0.81
CA ALA A 149 14.20 -13.27 -0.21
C ALA A 149 14.05 -12.15 -1.23
N VAL A 150 15.01 -12.04 -2.17
CA VAL A 150 14.93 -11.08 -3.29
C VAL A 150 13.72 -11.41 -4.17
N GLY A 151 13.50 -12.68 -4.49
CA GLY A 151 12.34 -13.13 -5.27
C GLY A 151 11.01 -12.68 -4.63
N ILE A 152 10.86 -12.88 -3.33
CA ILE A 152 9.69 -12.44 -2.58
C ILE A 152 9.56 -10.91 -2.60
N LEU A 153 10.61 -10.19 -2.22
CA LEU A 153 10.53 -8.73 -2.02
C LEU A 153 10.39 -7.94 -3.31
N VAL A 154 10.88 -8.46 -4.42
CA VAL A 154 10.76 -7.81 -5.72
C VAL A 154 9.42 -8.13 -6.38
N THR A 155 8.92 -9.37 -6.24
CA THR A 155 7.76 -9.85 -7.00
C THR A 155 6.45 -9.74 -6.22
N ALA A 156 6.42 -10.12 -4.93
CA ALA A 156 5.19 -10.15 -4.16
C ALA A 156 4.53 -8.76 -4.01
N PRO A 157 5.25 -7.65 -3.72
CA PRO A 157 4.62 -6.34 -3.62
C PRO A 157 3.96 -5.88 -4.92
N LEU A 158 4.57 -6.15 -6.06
CA LEU A 158 4.00 -5.85 -7.37
C LEU A 158 2.65 -6.55 -7.57
N LEU A 159 2.61 -7.86 -7.31
CA LEU A 159 1.40 -8.66 -7.50
C LEU A 159 0.34 -8.36 -6.44
N VAL A 160 0.71 -8.18 -5.19
CA VAL A 160 -0.24 -7.79 -4.13
C VAL A 160 -0.92 -6.48 -4.50
N THR A 161 -0.17 -5.48 -4.93
CA THR A 161 -0.75 -4.20 -5.34
C THR A 161 -1.58 -4.31 -6.61
N ALA A 162 -1.15 -5.09 -7.61
CA ALA A 162 -1.91 -5.32 -8.84
C ALA A 162 -3.22 -6.08 -8.59
N LEU A 163 -3.22 -7.06 -7.69
CA LEU A 163 -4.40 -7.87 -7.35
C LEU A 163 -5.37 -7.13 -6.42
N SER A 164 -4.89 -6.18 -5.62
CA SER A 164 -5.73 -5.35 -4.74
C SER A 164 -6.37 -4.16 -5.47
N LEU A 165 -6.01 -3.90 -6.73
CA LEU A 165 -6.65 -2.88 -7.57
C LEU A 165 -8.06 -3.34 -7.97
N ASN A 166 -9.03 -3.15 -7.05
CA ASN A 166 -10.48 -3.33 -7.33
C ASN A 166 -11.04 -2.23 -8.26
N ARG A 167 -10.23 -1.26 -8.67
CA ARG A 167 -10.61 -0.19 -9.58
C ARG A 167 -10.15 -0.52 -11.00
N PRO A 168 -11.01 -0.37 -12.01
CA PRO A 168 -10.59 -0.54 -13.39
C PRO A 168 -9.45 0.43 -13.72
N LEU A 169 -8.45 -0.04 -14.46
CA LEU A 169 -7.27 0.73 -14.90
C LEU A 169 -7.64 2.05 -15.59
N ALA A 170 -8.87 2.15 -16.12
CA ALA A 170 -9.42 3.36 -16.75
C ALA A 170 -9.44 4.62 -15.84
N HIS A 171 -9.31 4.47 -14.53
CA HIS A 171 -9.25 5.60 -13.58
C HIS A 171 -7.81 6.05 -13.24
N ILE A 172 -6.79 5.39 -13.80
CA ILE A 172 -5.40 5.83 -13.63
C ILE A 172 -5.16 6.95 -14.64
N SER A 173 -4.82 8.14 -14.14
CA SER A 173 -4.48 9.29 -14.98
C SER A 173 -3.34 8.91 -15.95
N ALA A 174 -3.49 9.22 -17.23
CA ALA A 174 -2.46 9.01 -18.25
C ALA A 174 -1.13 9.67 -17.85
N TYR A 175 -1.19 10.87 -17.26
CA TYR A 175 -0.02 11.57 -16.72
C TYR A 175 0.75 10.71 -15.71
N ARG A 176 0.05 10.05 -14.79
CA ARG A 176 0.67 9.16 -13.79
C ARG A 176 1.39 7.97 -14.45
N VAL A 177 0.77 7.38 -15.47
CA VAL A 177 1.39 6.26 -16.22
C VAL A 177 2.64 6.75 -16.93
N ILE A 178 2.57 7.87 -17.63
CA ILE A 178 3.71 8.48 -18.33
C ILE A 178 4.85 8.79 -17.35
N GLU A 179 4.56 9.42 -16.21
CA GLU A 179 5.58 9.79 -15.22
C GLU A 179 6.26 8.53 -14.63
N VAL A 180 5.50 7.51 -14.23
CA VAL A 180 6.05 6.24 -13.72
C VAL A 180 6.90 5.55 -14.78
N THR A 181 6.42 5.50 -16.03
CA THR A 181 7.17 4.90 -17.13
C THR A 181 8.46 5.66 -17.41
N ALA A 182 8.41 7.00 -17.44
CA ALA A 182 9.59 7.83 -17.68
C ALA A 182 10.64 7.67 -16.58
N VAL A 183 10.22 7.68 -15.31
CA VAL A 183 11.13 7.48 -14.17
C VAL A 183 11.71 6.07 -14.18
N THR A 184 10.90 5.05 -14.47
CA THR A 184 11.38 3.66 -14.58
C THR A 184 12.40 3.54 -15.73
N ALA A 185 12.12 4.11 -16.91
CA ALA A 185 13.04 4.12 -18.03
C ALA A 185 14.34 4.87 -17.73
N ALA A 186 14.27 6.01 -17.05
CA ALA A 186 15.44 6.77 -16.59
C ALA A 186 16.27 5.94 -15.60
N THR A 187 15.62 5.23 -14.67
CA THR A 187 16.31 4.36 -13.70
C THR A 187 17.00 3.19 -14.40
N LEU A 188 16.34 2.56 -15.36
CA LEU A 188 16.94 1.50 -16.18
C LEU A 188 18.13 2.03 -17.01
N GLY A 189 17.98 3.18 -17.66
CA GLY A 189 19.06 3.83 -18.42
C GLY A 189 20.27 4.18 -17.55
N LEU A 190 20.03 4.74 -16.35
CA LEU A 190 21.10 5.06 -15.39
C LEU A 190 21.77 3.78 -14.85
N THR A 191 20.99 2.73 -14.57
CA THR A 191 21.52 1.41 -14.19
C THR A 191 22.42 0.86 -15.30
N GLY A 192 21.95 0.89 -16.54
CA GLY A 192 22.74 0.50 -17.70
C GLY A 192 24.02 1.33 -17.89
N ALA A 193 23.95 2.64 -17.69
CA ALA A 193 25.10 3.51 -17.80
C ALA A 193 26.16 3.24 -16.72
N ILE A 194 25.74 3.05 -15.47
CA ILE A 194 26.64 2.80 -14.34
C ILE A 194 27.27 1.41 -14.44
N PHE A 195 26.47 0.37 -14.62
CA PHE A 195 26.93 -1.03 -14.61
C PHE A 195 27.35 -1.54 -15.99
N GLY A 196 26.81 -1.00 -17.11
CA GLY A 196 27.20 -1.29 -18.47
C GLY A 196 28.51 -0.64 -18.92
N ARG A 197 29.23 0.05 -18.02
CA ARG A 197 30.50 0.74 -18.29
C ARG A 197 30.42 1.91 -19.28
N TRP A 198 29.23 2.43 -19.57
CA TRP A 198 29.07 3.59 -20.47
C TRP A 198 29.40 4.91 -19.76
N ALA A 199 29.16 4.98 -18.45
CA ALA A 199 29.53 6.13 -17.66
C ALA A 199 31.04 6.17 -17.36
N PRO A 200 31.66 7.35 -17.29
CA PRO A 200 33.03 7.50 -16.78
C PRO A 200 33.20 6.90 -15.38
N PRO A 201 34.38 6.38 -15.02
CA PRO A 201 34.59 5.67 -13.74
C PRO A 201 34.12 6.46 -12.49
N VAL A 202 34.29 7.78 -12.50
CA VAL A 202 33.92 8.68 -11.40
C VAL A 202 32.39 8.67 -11.14
N PHE A 203 31.57 8.39 -12.15
CA PHE A 203 30.10 8.34 -12.03
C PHE A 203 29.53 6.93 -11.82
N ARG A 204 30.39 5.90 -11.74
CA ARG A 204 29.94 4.52 -11.50
C ARG A 204 29.67 4.25 -10.04
N VAL A 205 28.82 5.07 -9.43
CA VAL A 205 28.42 4.95 -8.02
C VAL A 205 26.98 4.42 -7.96
N PRO A 206 26.75 3.19 -7.44
CA PRO A 206 25.41 2.59 -7.37
C PRO A 206 24.39 3.46 -6.63
N ALA A 207 24.84 4.25 -5.65
CA ALA A 207 23.96 5.11 -4.87
C ALA A 207 23.21 6.18 -5.71
N TYR A 208 23.72 6.53 -6.90
CA TYR A 208 23.01 7.48 -7.78
C TYR A 208 21.68 6.97 -8.32
N ILE A 209 21.41 5.67 -8.24
CA ILE A 209 20.13 5.07 -8.62
C ILE A 209 19.06 5.31 -7.55
N LEU A 210 19.44 5.46 -6.27
CA LEU A 210 18.51 5.57 -5.15
C LEU A 210 17.49 6.70 -5.28
N PRO A 211 17.85 7.95 -5.66
CA PRO A 211 16.86 9.02 -5.82
C PRO A 211 15.76 8.67 -6.82
N LEU A 212 16.11 8.00 -7.93
CA LEU A 212 15.15 7.58 -8.94
C LEU A 212 14.28 6.40 -8.47
N LEU A 213 14.81 5.49 -7.64
CA LEU A 213 14.04 4.42 -7.01
C LEU A 213 13.06 4.96 -5.95
N LEU A 214 13.46 6.00 -5.21
CA LEU A 214 12.63 6.60 -4.16
C LEU A 214 11.53 7.51 -4.71
N TRP A 215 11.72 8.08 -5.89
CA TRP A 215 10.75 9.01 -6.50
C TRP A 215 9.34 8.39 -6.65
N PRO A 216 9.17 7.21 -7.28
CA PRO A 216 7.87 6.56 -7.38
C PRO A 216 7.25 6.25 -6.02
N ALA A 217 8.07 5.91 -5.01
CA ALA A 217 7.62 5.63 -3.65
C ALA A 217 6.99 6.87 -3.00
N ILE A 218 7.66 8.02 -3.09
CA ILE A 218 7.20 9.28 -2.51
C ILE A 218 5.96 9.81 -3.23
N ARG A 219 6.00 9.79 -4.56
CA ARG A 219 4.98 10.44 -5.38
C ARG A 219 3.72 9.61 -5.51
N PHE A 220 3.85 8.31 -5.77
CA PHE A 220 2.74 7.43 -6.16
C PHE A 220 2.46 6.29 -5.18
N GLY A 221 3.37 6.03 -4.23
CA GLY A 221 3.22 4.97 -3.23
C GLY A 221 3.68 3.60 -3.73
N VAL A 222 3.23 2.53 -3.03
CA VAL A 222 3.80 1.18 -3.14
C VAL A 222 3.67 0.58 -4.53
N GLY A 223 2.55 0.77 -5.23
CA GLY A 223 2.35 0.15 -6.56
C GLY A 223 3.37 0.61 -7.60
N ALA A 224 3.60 1.91 -7.72
CA ALA A 224 4.59 2.46 -8.65
C ALA A 224 6.03 2.10 -8.25
N ALA A 225 6.33 2.15 -6.95
CA ALA A 225 7.62 1.74 -6.43
C ALA A 225 7.93 0.28 -6.77
N SER A 226 6.95 -0.62 -6.60
CA SER A 226 7.09 -2.05 -6.92
C SER A 226 7.34 -2.30 -8.41
N VAL A 227 6.68 -1.54 -9.30
CA VAL A 227 6.92 -1.62 -10.75
C VAL A 227 8.37 -1.26 -11.08
N THR A 228 8.87 -0.14 -10.54
CA THR A 228 10.24 0.32 -10.81
C THR A 228 11.29 -0.65 -10.25
N VAL A 229 11.10 -1.14 -9.02
CA VAL A 229 12.00 -2.14 -8.40
C VAL A 229 12.01 -3.44 -9.21
N PHE A 230 10.84 -3.94 -9.60
CA PHE A 230 10.71 -5.16 -10.41
C PHE A 230 11.42 -5.05 -11.77
N ALA A 231 11.35 -3.88 -12.40
CA ALA A 231 12.01 -3.65 -13.69
C ALA A 231 13.55 -3.55 -13.56
N VAL A 232 14.03 -2.88 -12.50
CA VAL A 232 15.46 -2.57 -12.32
C VAL A 232 16.25 -3.73 -11.76
N CYS A 233 15.65 -4.54 -10.86
CA CYS A 233 16.35 -5.61 -10.15
C CYS A 233 16.97 -6.66 -11.08
N PRO A 234 16.27 -7.24 -12.09
CA PRO A 234 16.87 -8.22 -12.99
C PRO A 234 18.04 -7.64 -13.80
N LEU A 235 17.92 -6.38 -14.25
CA LEU A 235 18.98 -5.71 -15.00
C LEU A 235 20.24 -5.50 -14.14
N PHE A 236 20.05 -5.11 -12.88
CA PHE A 236 21.16 -4.96 -11.93
C PHE A 236 21.87 -6.30 -11.69
N LEU A 237 21.10 -7.37 -11.43
CA LEU A 237 21.64 -8.72 -11.23
C LEU A 237 22.37 -9.23 -12.49
N TRP A 238 21.81 -8.98 -13.68
CA TRP A 238 22.46 -9.30 -14.93
C TRP A 238 23.88 -8.69 -15.03
N TYR A 239 24.00 -7.38 -14.77
CA TYR A 239 25.31 -6.73 -14.81
C TYR A 239 26.26 -7.21 -13.70
N ALA A 240 25.73 -7.55 -12.52
CA ALA A 240 26.54 -8.09 -11.43
C ALA A 240 27.22 -9.41 -11.84
N VAL A 241 26.48 -10.32 -12.47
CA VAL A 241 27.00 -11.62 -12.95
C VAL A 241 28.03 -11.46 -14.08
N GLN A 242 27.82 -10.49 -14.97
CA GLN A 242 28.76 -10.21 -16.06
C GLN A 242 30.12 -9.66 -15.57
N GLY A 243 30.33 -9.56 -14.25
CA GLY A 243 31.54 -9.00 -13.68
C GLY A 243 31.75 -7.52 -14.02
N ASN A 244 30.67 -6.82 -14.35
CA ASN A 244 30.70 -5.40 -14.66
C ASN A 244 30.75 -4.56 -13.36
N ALA A 245 31.70 -3.63 -13.33
CA ALA A 245 32.02 -2.74 -12.18
C ALA A 245 30.76 -2.15 -11.49
N PRO A 246 30.80 -1.72 -10.27
CA PRO A 246 31.94 -1.47 -9.35
C PRO A 246 32.35 -2.68 -8.50
N LEU A 247 31.72 -3.84 -8.76
CA LEU A 247 31.95 -5.06 -7.97
C LEU A 247 33.04 -5.98 -8.60
N ALA A 248 33.58 -5.63 -9.76
CA ALA A 248 34.49 -6.46 -10.57
C ALA A 248 35.83 -6.85 -9.91
N GLN A 249 36.19 -6.24 -8.78
CA GLN A 249 37.42 -6.56 -8.02
C GLN A 249 37.20 -7.68 -7.00
N LEU A 250 35.98 -8.17 -6.85
CA LEU A 250 35.59 -9.17 -5.87
C LEU A 250 35.48 -10.55 -6.52
N GLY A 251 35.65 -11.60 -5.73
CA GLY A 251 35.36 -12.96 -6.17
C GLY A 251 33.86 -13.12 -6.55
N PRO A 252 33.53 -14.11 -7.39
CA PRO A 252 32.13 -14.28 -7.87
C PRO A 252 31.09 -14.38 -6.75
N ASP A 253 31.40 -15.08 -5.68
CA ASP A 253 30.50 -15.28 -4.55
C ASP A 253 30.29 -13.98 -3.76
N ASP A 254 31.34 -13.17 -3.57
CA ASP A 254 31.28 -11.87 -2.91
C ASP A 254 30.48 -10.85 -3.72
N VAL A 255 30.59 -10.89 -5.06
CA VAL A 255 29.80 -10.04 -5.98
C VAL A 255 28.32 -10.29 -5.78
N LEU A 256 27.91 -11.56 -5.80
CA LEU A 256 26.50 -11.92 -5.65
C LEU A 256 25.96 -11.61 -4.26
N LEU A 257 26.72 -11.91 -3.21
CA LEU A 257 26.33 -11.58 -1.84
C LEU A 257 26.11 -10.08 -1.67
N ARG A 258 27.01 -9.23 -2.17
CA ARG A 258 26.86 -7.78 -2.11
C ARG A 258 25.72 -7.26 -2.99
N ALA A 259 25.52 -7.86 -4.18
CA ALA A 259 24.41 -7.50 -5.05
C ALA A 259 23.06 -7.80 -4.39
N HIS A 260 22.87 -8.99 -3.84
CA HIS A 260 21.66 -9.35 -3.11
C HIS A 260 21.43 -8.49 -1.87
N GLY A 261 22.48 -8.26 -1.06
CA GLY A 261 22.40 -7.37 0.09
C GLY A 261 22.01 -5.95 -0.29
N GLY A 262 22.59 -5.43 -1.36
CA GLY A 262 22.23 -4.11 -1.91
C GLY A 262 20.77 -4.03 -2.39
N ILE A 263 20.29 -5.06 -3.09
CA ILE A 263 18.88 -5.14 -3.54
C ILE A 263 17.94 -5.22 -2.33
N LEU A 264 18.22 -6.09 -1.37
CA LEU A 264 17.41 -6.23 -0.16
C LEU A 264 17.32 -4.91 0.60
N ALA A 265 18.47 -4.24 0.80
CA ALA A 265 18.50 -2.94 1.48
C ALA A 265 17.72 -1.86 0.70
N ALA A 266 17.97 -1.74 -0.61
CA ALA A 266 17.29 -0.74 -1.45
C ALA A 266 15.79 -1.02 -1.54
N THR A 267 15.38 -2.26 -1.81
CA THR A 267 13.97 -2.64 -1.93
C THR A 267 13.23 -2.46 -0.61
N SER A 268 13.83 -2.87 0.51
CA SER A 268 13.25 -2.68 1.84
C SER A 268 13.05 -1.19 2.15
N SER A 269 14.05 -0.35 1.86
CA SER A 269 13.96 1.10 2.07
C SER A 269 12.89 1.74 1.20
N VAL A 270 12.81 1.36 -0.06
CA VAL A 270 11.80 1.84 -1.02
C VAL A 270 10.39 1.43 -0.58
N LEU A 271 10.18 0.17 -0.21
CA LEU A 271 8.88 -0.34 0.21
C LEU A 271 8.42 0.26 1.54
N LEU A 272 9.32 0.41 2.51
CA LEU A 272 8.99 1.06 3.80
C LEU A 272 8.63 2.53 3.59
N LEU A 273 9.41 3.27 2.80
CA LEU A 273 9.08 4.66 2.50
C LEU A 273 7.75 4.79 1.76
N ALA A 274 7.52 3.92 0.77
CA ALA A 274 6.27 3.91 0.00
C ALA A 274 5.06 3.63 0.91
N SER A 275 5.17 2.67 1.84
CA SER A 275 4.10 2.37 2.79
C SER A 275 3.89 3.50 3.81
N ILE A 276 4.95 4.15 4.31
CA ILE A 276 4.82 5.34 5.18
C ILE A 276 4.04 6.44 4.46
N VAL A 277 4.39 6.74 3.21
CA VAL A 277 3.69 7.76 2.41
C VAL A 277 2.24 7.36 2.15
N SER A 278 1.99 6.10 1.79
CA SER A 278 0.63 5.59 1.55
C SER A 278 -0.22 5.63 2.82
N GLU A 279 0.32 5.20 3.96
CA GLU A 279 -0.36 5.23 5.25
C GLU A 279 -0.71 6.65 5.69
N ARG A 280 0.24 7.60 5.55
CA ARG A 280 -0.01 9.03 5.83
C ARG A 280 -1.12 9.60 4.95
N LYS A 281 -1.12 9.29 3.64
CA LYS A 281 -2.18 9.73 2.72
C LYS A 281 -3.54 9.15 3.11
N ARG A 282 -3.60 7.88 3.49
CA ARG A 282 -4.82 7.21 3.96
C ARG A 282 -5.36 7.87 5.22
N ILE A 283 -4.52 8.05 6.25
CA ILE A 283 -4.91 8.68 7.53
C ILE A 283 -5.37 10.12 7.31
N ALA A 284 -4.69 10.89 6.45
CA ALA A 284 -5.12 12.24 6.11
C ALA A 284 -6.49 12.25 5.44
N GLY A 285 -6.74 11.35 4.49
CA GLY A 285 -8.06 11.23 3.84
C GLY A 285 -9.18 10.82 4.80
N GLU A 286 -8.92 9.87 5.71
CA GLU A 286 -9.89 9.47 6.74
C GLU A 286 -10.21 10.64 7.69
N ARG A 287 -9.19 11.40 8.11
CA ARG A 287 -9.36 12.60 8.93
C ARG A 287 -10.20 13.66 8.23
N ASP A 288 -9.91 13.95 6.96
CA ASP A 288 -10.63 14.99 6.19
C ASP A 288 -12.10 14.58 5.96
N ALA A 289 -12.40 13.31 5.75
CA ALA A 289 -13.76 12.78 5.69
C ALA A 289 -14.49 12.99 7.02
N LEU A 290 -13.88 12.62 8.16
CA LEU A 290 -14.47 12.81 9.50
C LEU A 290 -14.71 14.28 9.82
N VAL A 291 -13.81 15.19 9.42
CA VAL A 291 -14.01 16.64 9.60
C VAL A 291 -15.22 17.12 8.80
N THR A 292 -15.37 16.65 7.57
CA THR A 292 -16.53 17.00 6.72
C THR A 292 -17.84 16.50 7.32
N ASP A 293 -17.88 15.24 7.78
CA ASP A 293 -19.05 14.65 8.42
C ASP A 293 -19.44 15.41 9.71
N LEU A 294 -18.42 15.78 10.52
CA LEU A 294 -18.65 16.56 11.74
C LEU A 294 -19.20 17.96 11.43
N GLN A 295 -18.66 18.63 10.42
CA GLN A 295 -19.15 19.94 9.99
C GLN A 295 -20.60 19.89 9.51
N GLN A 296 -20.95 18.84 8.77
CA GLN A 296 -22.32 18.62 8.33
C GLN A 296 -23.26 18.39 9.51
N ALA A 297 -22.90 17.53 10.45
CA ALA A 297 -23.69 17.28 11.65
C ALA A 297 -23.89 18.55 12.50
N LEU A 298 -22.84 19.38 12.64
CA LEU A 298 -22.95 20.67 13.32
C LEU A 298 -23.88 21.65 12.59
N ALA A 299 -23.87 21.66 11.25
CA ALA A 299 -24.76 22.49 10.46
C ALA A 299 -26.23 22.06 10.62
N GLU A 300 -26.50 20.76 10.66
CA GLU A 300 -27.84 20.21 10.92
C GLU A 300 -28.36 20.59 12.30
N ILE A 301 -27.51 20.51 13.35
CA ILE A 301 -27.87 20.93 14.72
C ILE A 301 -28.21 22.43 14.77
N LYS A 302 -27.44 23.29 14.08
CA LYS A 302 -27.75 24.74 14.00
C LYS A 302 -29.10 24.99 13.34
N THR A 303 -29.45 24.25 12.31
CA THR A 303 -30.74 24.39 11.60
C THR A 303 -31.89 23.98 12.50
N LEU A 304 -31.78 22.88 13.24
CA LEU A 304 -32.80 22.41 14.18
C LEU A 304 -32.98 23.36 15.38
N ARG A 305 -31.90 23.99 15.87
CA ARG A 305 -31.96 25.01 16.94
C ARG A 305 -32.53 26.35 16.46
N GLY A 306 -32.61 26.55 15.16
CA GLY A 306 -33.20 27.77 14.55
C GLY A 306 -34.73 27.82 14.57
N PHE A 307 -35.43 26.71 14.87
CA PHE A 307 -36.90 26.71 14.95
C PHE A 307 -37.35 27.05 16.37
N ILE A 308 -37.88 28.26 16.55
CA ILE A 308 -38.46 28.70 17.80
C ILE A 308 -39.98 28.44 17.72
N PRO A 309 -40.56 27.51 18.50
CA PRO A 309 -42.00 27.21 18.47
C PRO A 309 -42.77 28.34 19.14
N LEU A 310 -43.42 29.18 18.34
CA LEU A 310 -44.25 30.28 18.79
C LEU A 310 -45.74 29.88 18.82
N CYS A 311 -46.44 30.27 19.86
CA CYS A 311 -47.91 30.19 19.90
C CYS A 311 -48.49 31.17 18.90
N ALA A 312 -49.29 30.68 17.93
CA ALA A 312 -49.91 31.50 16.90
C ALA A 312 -50.93 32.51 17.46
N TRP A 313 -51.38 32.35 18.72
CA TRP A 313 -52.35 33.21 19.35
C TRP A 313 -51.73 34.26 20.25
N CYS A 314 -50.89 33.83 21.22
CA CYS A 314 -50.32 34.74 22.21
C CYS A 314 -48.82 35.04 22.03
N HIS A 315 -48.23 34.50 21.00
CA HIS A 315 -46.79 34.66 20.63
C HIS A 315 -45.78 34.23 21.72
N LYS A 316 -46.20 33.46 22.72
CA LYS A 316 -45.27 32.85 23.70
C LYS A 316 -44.44 31.78 23.03
N VAL A 317 -43.22 31.66 23.47
CA VAL A 317 -42.26 30.62 23.04
C VAL A 317 -42.40 29.42 23.93
N ARG A 318 -42.38 28.20 23.37
CA ARG A 318 -42.31 26.97 24.12
C ARG A 318 -40.83 26.60 24.30
N ASP A 319 -40.36 26.45 25.52
CA ASP A 319 -39.01 26.00 25.83
C ASP A 319 -38.81 24.48 25.67
N ASP A 320 -37.60 24.00 25.83
CA ASP A 320 -37.27 22.58 25.67
C ASP A 320 -37.90 21.68 26.75
N ALA A 321 -38.33 22.26 27.89
CA ALA A 321 -39.03 21.57 28.94
C ALA A 321 -40.55 21.51 28.70
N GLY A 322 -41.05 22.20 27.64
CA GLY A 322 -42.44 22.22 27.26
C GLY A 322 -43.26 23.36 27.87
N PHE A 323 -42.69 24.28 28.62
CA PHE A 323 -43.35 25.44 29.21
C PHE A 323 -43.43 26.61 28.21
N TRP A 324 -44.50 27.38 28.32
CA TRP A 324 -44.73 28.57 27.48
C TRP A 324 -44.30 29.82 28.26
N GLN A 325 -43.32 30.57 27.71
CA GLN A 325 -42.80 31.80 28.30
C GLN A 325 -42.81 32.97 27.31
N GLU A 326 -42.62 34.20 27.79
CA GLU A 326 -42.50 35.37 26.93
C GLU A 326 -41.26 35.29 26.09
N ILE A 327 -41.33 35.80 24.86
CA ILE A 327 -40.22 35.71 23.90
C ILE A 327 -38.95 36.44 24.41
N GLU A 328 -39.16 37.55 25.11
CA GLU A 328 -38.10 38.34 25.71
C GLU A 328 -37.28 37.53 26.71
N HIS A 329 -38.00 36.82 27.62
CA HIS A 329 -37.38 35.98 28.64
C HIS A 329 -36.62 34.79 28.00
N TYR A 330 -37.22 34.18 26.96
CA TYR A 330 -36.59 33.10 26.24
C TYR A 330 -35.30 33.51 25.52
N LEU A 331 -35.25 34.74 24.94
CA LEU A 331 -34.08 35.26 24.24
C LEU A 331 -32.99 35.72 25.22
N ASP A 332 -33.36 36.34 26.36
CA ASP A 332 -32.43 36.80 27.38
C ASP A 332 -31.68 35.61 28.01
N GLU A 333 -32.34 34.48 28.21
CA GLU A 333 -31.71 33.27 28.77
C GLU A 333 -30.81 32.53 27.78
N ARG A 334 -30.98 32.71 26.45
CA ARG A 334 -30.37 31.85 25.44
C ARG A 334 -29.52 32.58 24.42
N THR A 335 -29.47 33.89 24.45
CA THR A 335 -28.67 34.70 23.55
C THR A 335 -28.03 35.85 24.32
N ASP A 336 -26.92 36.38 23.81
CA ASP A 336 -26.31 37.59 24.32
C ASP A 336 -27.01 38.88 23.83
N ALA A 337 -28.22 38.75 23.27
CA ALA A 337 -28.98 39.88 22.73
C ALA A 337 -29.71 40.63 23.84
N THR A 338 -29.45 41.92 23.97
CA THR A 338 -30.22 42.82 24.88
C THR A 338 -31.44 43.33 24.13
N ILE A 339 -32.63 43.06 24.71
CA ILE A 339 -33.90 43.51 24.11
C ILE A 339 -34.23 44.91 24.63
N SER A 340 -34.44 45.85 23.72
CA SER A 340 -34.97 47.17 24.00
C SER A 340 -36.42 47.27 23.54
N HIS A 341 -37.27 47.91 24.33
CA HIS A 341 -38.67 48.12 24.04
C HIS A 341 -38.88 49.47 23.37
N GLY A 342 -39.66 49.48 22.30
CA GLY A 342 -40.09 50.69 21.60
C GLY A 342 -41.46 50.49 21.02
N ILE A 343 -42.11 51.61 20.66
CA ILE A 343 -43.44 51.55 20.00
C ILE A 343 -43.22 51.87 18.51
N CYS A 344 -43.65 50.94 17.66
CA CYS A 344 -43.58 51.12 16.18
C CYS A 344 -44.58 52.19 15.69
N PRO A 345 -44.34 52.87 14.58
CA PRO A 345 -45.22 53.93 14.07
C PRO A 345 -46.71 53.49 13.90
N ALA A 346 -46.92 52.29 13.44
CA ALA A 346 -48.29 51.75 13.29
C ALA A 346 -49.04 51.60 14.62
N CYS A 347 -48.31 51.17 15.71
CA CYS A 347 -48.87 51.07 17.05
C CYS A 347 -49.14 52.44 17.65
N VAL A 348 -48.26 53.42 17.41
CA VAL A 348 -48.47 54.83 17.84
C VAL A 348 -49.74 55.35 17.22
N GLU A 349 -49.90 55.20 15.91
CA GLU A 349 -51.08 55.70 15.16
C GLU A 349 -52.38 55.04 15.70
N LYS A 350 -52.35 53.72 15.92
CA LYS A 350 -53.49 53.00 16.47
C LYS A 350 -53.87 53.46 17.89
N GLN A 351 -52.88 53.66 18.76
CA GLN A 351 -53.06 54.16 20.13
C GLN A 351 -53.62 55.58 20.13
N THR A 352 -53.10 56.45 19.25
CA THR A 352 -53.60 57.82 19.11
C THR A 352 -55.05 57.86 18.67
N HIS A 353 -55.42 57.05 17.68
CA HIS A 353 -56.85 56.96 17.26
C HIS A 353 -57.77 56.41 18.34
N GLU A 354 -57.28 55.41 19.14
CA GLU A 354 -58.08 54.86 20.28
C GLU A 354 -58.26 55.89 21.38
N ILE A 355 -57.25 56.72 21.68
CA ILE A 355 -57.34 57.84 22.67
C ILE A 355 -58.28 58.90 22.16
N GLU A 356 -58.15 59.35 20.90
CA GLU A 356 -59.09 60.34 20.32
C GLU A 356 -60.57 59.87 20.30
N ALA A 357 -60.78 58.57 19.97
CA ALA A 357 -62.12 57.97 20.04
C ALA A 357 -62.68 57.93 21.46
N HIS A 358 -61.84 57.63 22.46
CA HIS A 358 -62.24 57.62 23.84
C HIS A 358 -62.53 59.04 24.39
N GLU A 359 -61.79 60.05 23.98
CA GLU A 359 -61.99 61.44 24.36
C GLU A 359 -63.28 61.99 23.72
N ALA A 360 -63.52 61.66 22.44
CA ALA A 360 -64.75 62.02 21.76
C ALA A 360 -66.00 61.35 22.41
N ALA A 361 -65.89 60.11 22.88
CA ALA A 361 -66.95 59.44 23.60
C ALA A 361 -67.23 60.00 25.00
N ARG A 362 -66.25 60.62 25.64
CA ARG A 362 -66.38 61.29 26.95
C ARG A 362 -66.94 62.69 26.80
N SER A 363 -66.59 63.43 25.77
CA SER A 363 -67.08 64.82 25.50
C SER A 363 -68.54 64.85 24.96
N GLY A 364 -69.09 63.75 24.42
CA GLY A 364 -70.42 63.65 23.98
C GLY A 364 -71.49 63.27 25.05
N ARG A 365 -71.12 63.24 26.31
CA ARG A 365 -72.00 62.93 27.44
C ARG A 365 -72.27 64.15 28.38
N PHE A 366 -72.43 65.33 27.79
CA PHE A 366 -73.05 66.47 28.50
C PHE A 366 -74.17 67.01 27.78
#